data_eb5c7b24bfe69e5890d27445e3a4e011
#
_entry.id   eb5c7b24bfe69e5890d27445e3a4e011
#
_cell.length_a   1.000
_cell.length_b   1.000
_cell.length_c   1.000
_cell.angle_alpha   90.00
_cell.angle_beta   90.00
_cell.angle_gamma   90.00
#
_symmetry.space_group_name_H-M   'P 1'
#
loop_
_entity.id
_entity.type
_entity.pdbx_description
1 polymer ?
#
loop_
_entity_poly.entity_id
_entity_poly.type
_entity_poly.pdbx_seq_one_letter_code
_entity_poly.pdbx_strand_id
1 'polypeptide(L)'
;MKHVLFVLVALFCLLMAGCAPREVRYVVGVSQCSDDEWREQMNKEIRREALFYPGVKIDIRTAKDNNAQQIADIESLIGEGVDLLIVSPNEADAITPVIEKAYNKGIPVVLVDRKIRSDKYTAYVGADNYEIGRQVGSYIAERLQGKGNLVEVAGLKASTSALERHRGLMDALRETPDIKLIASADAAWLRVPAEKAFGDILSKFPDIDMVFAHNDRMAAGAYDAAVKQHREHDMLFVGIDALAGEGYGVEQVANRQLDATFIYPTGGDKVMEVAMNIL
;
A
#
# COMPACT_ATOMS: atom_id res chain seq x y z
N MET A 1 -34.01 15.61 52.67
CA MET A 1 -33.14 16.40 51.80
C MET A 1 -31.64 16.07 51.95
N LYS A 2 -31.08 16.02 53.15
CA LYS A 2 -29.61 15.72 53.34
C LYS A 2 -29.17 14.36 52.81
N HIS A 3 -29.96 13.29 52.94
CA HIS A 3 -29.64 11.96 52.47
C HIS A 3 -29.67 11.83 50.93
N VAL A 4 -30.61 12.53 50.25
CA VAL A 4 -30.73 12.56 48.80
C VAL A 4 -29.53 13.30 48.17
N LEU A 5 -29.06 14.38 48.79
CA LEU A 5 -27.89 15.12 48.35
C LEU A 5 -26.62 14.29 48.48
N PHE A 6 -26.49 13.53 49.56
CA PHE A 6 -25.32 12.62 49.81
C PHE A 6 -25.27 11.49 48.76
N VAL A 7 -26.42 10.90 48.42
CA VAL A 7 -26.51 9.86 47.38
C VAL A 7 -26.16 10.40 45.99
N LEU A 8 -26.63 11.61 45.66
CA LEU A 8 -26.32 12.27 44.39
C LEU A 8 -24.83 12.64 44.28
N VAL A 9 -24.21 13.11 45.36
CA VAL A 9 -22.75 13.40 45.36
C VAL A 9 -21.93 12.12 45.27
N ALA A 10 -22.32 11.04 45.95
CA ALA A 10 -21.66 9.77 45.85
C ALA A 10 -21.79 9.15 44.44
N LEU A 11 -22.97 9.26 43.81
CA LEU A 11 -23.18 8.82 42.43
C LEU A 11 -22.35 9.63 41.44
N PHE A 12 -22.24 10.94 41.64
CA PHE A 12 -21.40 11.83 40.80
C PHE A 12 -19.90 11.53 40.98
N CYS A 13 -19.43 11.27 42.19
CA CYS A 13 -18.05 10.83 42.42
C CYS A 13 -17.74 9.47 41.81
N LEU A 14 -18.69 8.53 41.80
CA LEU A 14 -18.55 7.24 41.10
C LEU A 14 -18.50 7.38 39.56
N LEU A 15 -19.24 8.32 39.03
CA LEU A 15 -19.19 8.63 37.58
C LEU A 15 -17.88 9.31 37.16
N MET A 16 -17.28 10.11 38.04
CA MET A 16 -15.98 10.75 37.77
C MET A 16 -14.78 9.81 37.96
N ALA A 17 -14.91 8.73 38.74
CA ALA A 17 -13.85 7.73 38.90
C ALA A 17 -13.62 6.87 37.63
N GLY A 18 -14.56 6.90 36.68
CA GLY A 18 -14.46 6.15 35.41
C GLY A 18 -13.61 6.81 34.32
N CYS A 19 -13.12 8.06 34.51
CA CYS A 19 -12.35 8.83 33.55
C CYS A 19 -10.88 9.04 33.93
N ALA A 20 -10.25 8.07 34.61
CA ALA A 20 -8.80 8.13 34.73
C ALA A 20 -8.19 8.00 33.33
N PRO A 21 -7.21 8.86 32.95
CA PRO A 21 -6.50 8.69 31.70
C PRO A 21 -5.90 7.28 31.68
N ARG A 22 -6.17 6.51 30.62
CA ARG A 22 -5.57 5.19 30.47
C ARG A 22 -4.04 5.35 30.44
N GLU A 23 -3.35 4.64 31.31
CA GLU A 23 -1.89 4.64 31.31
C GLU A 23 -1.39 4.07 29.99
N VAL A 24 -0.54 4.84 29.29
CA VAL A 24 0.10 4.39 28.05
C VAL A 24 1.17 3.37 28.45
N ARG A 25 1.01 2.13 27.97
CA ARG A 25 1.90 1.03 28.25
C ARG A 25 2.93 0.82 27.14
N TYR A 26 2.49 0.99 25.90
CA TYR A 26 3.32 0.83 24.70
C TYR A 26 3.08 1.96 23.71
N VAL A 27 4.13 2.37 23.02
CA VAL A 27 4.10 3.31 21.91
C VAL A 27 4.56 2.58 20.66
N VAL A 28 3.66 2.44 19.70
CA VAL A 28 3.96 1.86 18.37
C VAL A 28 4.15 3.00 17.38
N GLY A 29 5.37 3.15 16.87
CA GLY A 29 5.68 4.07 15.79
C GLY A 29 5.35 3.44 14.44
N VAL A 30 4.70 4.20 13.56
CA VAL A 30 4.36 3.77 12.21
C VAL A 30 4.95 4.75 11.20
N SER A 31 5.76 4.26 10.28
CA SER A 31 6.33 5.07 9.20
C SER A 31 5.79 4.60 7.84
N GLN A 32 4.95 5.43 7.24
CA GLN A 32 4.39 5.23 5.90
C GLN A 32 5.23 5.95 4.85
N CYS A 33 5.44 5.28 3.70
CA CYS A 33 6.17 5.86 2.58
C CYS A 33 5.40 6.98 1.86
N SER A 34 4.06 6.86 1.75
CA SER A 34 3.18 7.78 1.02
C SER A 34 1.89 8.07 1.79
N ASP A 35 1.09 9.02 1.28
CA ASP A 35 -0.20 9.45 1.84
C ASP A 35 -1.37 9.22 0.84
N ASP A 36 -1.22 8.23 -0.04
CA ASP A 36 -2.28 7.84 -0.95
C ASP A 36 -3.47 7.15 -0.23
N GLU A 37 -4.58 6.98 -0.96
CA GLU A 37 -5.82 6.40 -0.46
C GLU A 37 -5.65 4.97 0.07
N TRP A 38 -4.74 4.17 -0.52
CA TRP A 38 -4.46 2.81 -0.08
C TRP A 38 -3.73 2.82 1.27
N ARG A 39 -2.78 3.75 1.46
CA ARG A 39 -2.10 3.98 2.75
C ARG A 39 -3.02 4.54 3.81
N GLU A 40 -3.93 5.44 3.43
CA GLU A 40 -4.95 5.94 4.36
C GLU A 40 -5.86 4.81 4.85
N GLN A 41 -6.25 3.89 3.97
CA GLN A 41 -7.05 2.72 4.36
C GLN A 41 -6.26 1.83 5.34
N MET A 42 -4.99 1.53 5.08
CA MET A 42 -4.11 0.82 6.00
C MET A 42 -4.02 1.52 7.37
N ASN A 43 -3.83 2.84 7.37
CA ASN A 43 -3.76 3.62 8.60
C ASN A 43 -5.07 3.59 9.41
N LYS A 44 -6.23 3.61 8.74
CA LYS A 44 -7.54 3.44 9.37
C LYS A 44 -7.66 2.06 10.03
N GLU A 45 -7.21 1.02 9.35
CA GLU A 45 -7.22 -0.36 9.88
C GLU A 45 -6.28 -0.50 11.09
N ILE A 46 -5.05 0.03 11.02
CA ILE A 46 -4.12 0.06 12.17
C ILE A 46 -4.76 0.76 13.37
N ARG A 47 -5.36 1.95 13.17
CA ARG A 47 -6.01 2.69 14.26
C ARG A 47 -7.21 1.94 14.83
N ARG A 48 -8.02 1.32 13.97
CA ARG A 48 -9.19 0.52 14.38
C ARG A 48 -8.77 -0.68 15.19
N GLU A 49 -7.77 -1.43 14.73
CA GLU A 49 -7.26 -2.61 15.43
C GLU A 49 -6.64 -2.24 16.78
N ALA A 50 -5.91 -1.12 16.85
CA ALA A 50 -5.32 -0.63 18.09
C ALA A 50 -6.36 -0.36 19.22
N LEU A 51 -7.64 -0.12 18.87
CA LEU A 51 -8.70 0.07 19.88
C LEU A 51 -8.95 -1.16 20.74
N PHE A 52 -8.61 -2.36 20.24
CA PHE A 52 -8.72 -3.61 21.00
C PHE A 52 -7.60 -3.82 22.01
N TYR A 53 -6.55 -2.96 21.98
CA TYR A 53 -5.38 -3.07 22.85
C TYR A 53 -5.27 -1.85 23.79
N PRO A 54 -5.94 -1.87 24.97
CA PRO A 54 -5.90 -0.77 25.92
C PRO A 54 -4.47 -0.45 26.38
N GLY A 55 -4.10 0.84 26.39
CA GLY A 55 -2.76 1.28 26.77
C GLY A 55 -1.76 1.36 25.63
N VAL A 56 -2.17 1.11 24.39
CA VAL A 56 -1.33 1.32 23.22
C VAL A 56 -1.57 2.72 22.62
N LYS A 57 -0.48 3.43 22.37
CA LYS A 57 -0.45 4.68 21.62
C LYS A 57 0.15 4.42 20.24
N ILE A 58 -0.50 4.93 19.18
CA ILE A 58 0.00 4.86 17.81
C ILE A 58 0.48 6.24 17.37
N ASP A 59 1.72 6.33 16.89
CA ASP A 59 2.29 7.51 16.25
C ASP A 59 2.55 7.20 14.77
N ILE A 60 1.70 7.72 13.87
CA ILE A 60 1.81 7.49 12.43
C ILE A 60 2.43 8.73 11.77
N ARG A 61 3.51 8.51 11.04
CA ARG A 61 4.21 9.51 10.22
C ARG A 61 4.20 9.10 8.76
N THR A 62 4.10 10.09 7.88
CA THR A 62 3.93 9.88 6.45
C THR A 62 4.96 10.70 5.67
N ALA A 63 5.80 10.02 4.93
CA ALA A 63 6.96 10.62 4.25
C ALA A 63 6.63 11.23 2.87
N LYS A 64 5.43 11.02 2.34
CA LYS A 64 4.97 11.59 1.05
C LYS A 64 5.95 11.32 -0.09
N ASP A 65 6.30 10.06 -0.27
CA ASP A 65 7.23 9.56 -1.30
C ASP A 65 8.66 10.13 -1.22
N ASN A 66 9.06 10.64 -0.04
CA ASN A 66 10.38 11.25 0.18
C ASN A 66 11.23 10.39 1.12
N ASN A 67 12.32 9.80 0.60
CA ASN A 67 13.22 8.95 1.37
C ASN A 67 13.88 9.69 2.55
N ALA A 68 14.33 10.95 2.34
CA ALA A 68 14.98 11.72 3.39
C ALA A 68 14.01 12.04 4.54
N GLN A 69 12.75 12.35 4.21
CA GLN A 69 11.70 12.54 5.21
C GLN A 69 11.43 11.24 5.96
N GLN A 70 11.32 10.09 5.26
CA GLN A 70 11.07 8.81 5.90
C GLN A 70 12.19 8.42 6.87
N ILE A 71 13.44 8.64 6.47
CA ILE A 71 14.60 8.40 7.34
C ILE A 71 14.51 9.29 8.59
N ALA A 72 14.23 10.59 8.43
CA ALA A 72 14.11 11.53 9.55
C ALA A 72 12.95 11.13 10.50
N ASP A 73 11.81 10.72 9.95
CA ASP A 73 10.66 10.26 10.73
C ASP A 73 10.99 9.02 11.56
N ILE A 74 11.66 8.02 10.96
CA ILE A 74 12.08 6.80 11.65
C ILE A 74 13.12 7.14 12.73
N GLU A 75 14.11 7.99 12.42
CA GLU A 75 15.11 8.42 13.42
C GLU A 75 14.49 9.14 14.61
N SER A 76 13.48 9.98 14.36
CA SER A 76 12.75 10.68 15.41
C SER A 76 11.96 9.68 16.29
N LEU A 77 11.24 8.71 15.69
CA LEU A 77 10.54 7.65 16.41
C LEU A 77 11.50 6.84 17.29
N ILE A 78 12.68 6.48 16.76
CA ILE A 78 13.74 5.81 17.51
C ILE A 78 14.21 6.69 18.69
N GLY A 79 14.38 8.00 18.46
CA GLY A 79 14.82 8.98 19.47
C GLY A 79 13.78 9.20 20.57
N GLU A 80 12.52 9.11 20.26
CA GLU A 80 11.38 9.23 21.19
C GLU A 80 11.15 7.96 22.00
N GLY A 81 11.82 6.86 21.66
CA GLY A 81 11.80 5.63 22.43
C GLY A 81 10.52 4.82 22.21
N VAL A 82 10.08 4.67 20.95
CA VAL A 82 8.98 3.77 20.62
C VAL A 82 9.33 2.32 20.98
N ASP A 83 8.34 1.56 21.45
CA ASP A 83 8.51 0.17 21.84
C ASP A 83 8.56 -0.79 20.64
N LEU A 84 7.98 -0.39 19.51
CA LEU A 84 7.99 -1.14 18.25
C LEU A 84 7.82 -0.18 17.08
N LEU A 85 8.43 -0.52 15.93
CA LEU A 85 8.27 0.18 14.66
C LEU A 85 7.52 -0.69 13.65
N ILE A 86 6.47 -0.13 13.03
CA ILE A 86 5.86 -0.65 11.81
C ILE A 86 6.34 0.24 10.66
N VAL A 87 6.94 -0.33 9.62
CA VAL A 87 7.50 0.45 8.51
C VAL A 87 7.06 -0.10 7.16
N SER A 88 6.52 0.77 6.32
CA SER A 88 6.36 0.53 4.88
C SER A 88 7.45 1.30 4.12
N PRO A 89 8.55 0.65 3.69
CA PRO A 89 9.68 1.36 3.10
C PRO A 89 9.31 1.98 1.74
N ASN A 90 9.74 3.22 1.47
CA ASN A 90 9.56 3.83 0.16
C ASN A 90 10.48 3.14 -0.87
N GLU A 91 11.78 3.28 -0.73
CA GLU A 91 12.77 2.59 -1.54
C GLU A 91 13.63 1.68 -0.65
N ALA A 92 13.75 0.40 -1.06
CA ALA A 92 14.42 -0.60 -0.24
C ALA A 92 15.84 -0.20 0.13
N ASP A 93 16.63 0.25 -0.84
CA ASP A 93 18.05 0.57 -0.62
C ASP A 93 18.24 1.79 0.29
N ALA A 94 17.40 2.83 0.13
CA ALA A 94 17.49 4.06 0.91
C ALA A 94 17.08 3.87 2.38
N ILE A 95 16.07 3.03 2.63
CA ILE A 95 15.48 2.87 3.96
C ILE A 95 16.12 1.73 4.77
N THR A 96 16.79 0.78 4.13
CA THR A 96 17.47 -0.32 4.82
C THR A 96 18.36 0.15 5.98
N PRO A 97 19.28 1.12 5.83
CA PRO A 97 20.20 1.50 6.90
C PRO A 97 19.54 1.99 8.20
N VAL A 98 18.46 2.79 8.08
CA VAL A 98 17.77 3.31 9.27
C VAL A 98 16.94 2.22 9.98
N ILE A 99 16.41 1.25 9.23
CA ILE A 99 15.73 0.08 9.80
C ILE A 99 16.73 -0.81 10.55
N GLU A 100 17.89 -1.09 9.95
CA GLU A 100 18.95 -1.83 10.65
C GLU A 100 19.42 -1.12 11.93
N LYS A 101 19.48 0.21 11.91
CA LYS A 101 19.79 1.00 13.11
C LYS A 101 18.76 0.78 14.24
N ALA A 102 17.46 0.77 13.91
CA ALA A 102 16.40 0.48 14.87
C ALA A 102 16.52 -0.95 15.43
N TYR A 103 16.64 -1.93 14.54
CA TYR A 103 16.77 -3.33 14.89
C TYR A 103 18.00 -3.61 15.79
N ASN A 104 19.16 -3.05 15.44
CA ASN A 104 20.38 -3.19 16.23
C ASN A 104 20.31 -2.49 17.60
N LYS A 105 19.39 -1.55 17.79
CA LYS A 105 19.08 -0.97 19.11
C LYS A 105 18.12 -1.81 19.94
N GLY A 106 17.64 -2.93 19.43
CA GLY A 106 16.70 -3.83 20.10
C GLY A 106 15.24 -3.41 19.94
N ILE A 107 14.92 -2.44 19.09
CA ILE A 107 13.54 -2.07 18.78
C ILE A 107 13.00 -3.10 17.76
N PRO A 108 11.94 -3.85 18.09
CA PRO A 108 11.28 -4.73 17.13
C PRO A 108 10.78 -3.95 15.94
N VAL A 109 11.04 -4.48 14.72
CA VAL A 109 10.60 -3.85 13.47
C VAL A 109 9.69 -4.82 12.71
N VAL A 110 8.47 -4.38 12.42
CA VAL A 110 7.54 -5.09 11.54
C VAL A 110 7.48 -4.33 10.20
N LEU A 111 7.91 -4.99 9.14
CA LEU A 111 7.74 -4.46 7.80
C LEU A 111 6.33 -4.74 7.29
N VAL A 112 5.74 -3.80 6.57
CA VAL A 112 4.42 -3.96 5.94
C VAL A 112 4.46 -3.59 4.47
N ASP A 113 3.78 -4.39 3.62
CA ASP A 113 3.66 -4.21 2.17
C ASP A 113 5.00 -4.36 1.42
N ARG A 114 5.99 -3.54 1.73
CA ARG A 114 7.30 -3.50 1.05
C ARG A 114 8.41 -4.05 1.95
N LYS A 115 9.44 -4.59 1.32
CA LYS A 115 10.61 -5.18 1.98
C LYS A 115 11.83 -4.26 1.88
N ILE A 116 12.86 -4.55 2.69
CA ILE A 116 14.18 -3.93 2.64
C ILE A 116 15.21 -4.91 2.02
N ARG A 117 16.47 -4.48 1.87
CA ARG A 117 17.60 -5.29 1.37
C ARG A 117 18.36 -6.01 2.49
N SER A 118 17.70 -6.30 3.60
CA SER A 118 18.30 -6.93 4.78
C SER A 118 17.29 -7.86 5.44
N ASP A 119 17.77 -8.76 6.26
CA ASP A 119 16.98 -9.65 7.12
C ASP A 119 16.83 -9.11 8.56
N LYS A 120 17.34 -7.91 8.84
CA LYS A 120 17.25 -7.25 10.15
C LYS A 120 15.89 -6.58 10.35
N TYR A 121 14.88 -7.39 10.51
CA TYR A 121 13.53 -7.02 10.96
C TYR A 121 12.93 -8.21 11.72
N THR A 122 11.90 -7.95 12.53
CA THR A 122 11.29 -8.97 13.41
C THR A 122 10.23 -9.79 12.67
N ALA A 123 9.40 -9.12 11.85
CA ALA A 123 8.33 -9.76 11.07
C ALA A 123 8.03 -8.97 9.79
N TYR A 124 7.37 -9.63 8.84
CA TYR A 124 6.86 -9.02 7.62
C TYR A 124 5.38 -9.39 7.43
N VAL A 125 4.57 -8.39 7.10
CA VAL A 125 3.15 -8.54 6.73
C VAL A 125 2.95 -7.96 5.33
N GLY A 126 2.51 -8.79 4.39
CA GLY A 126 2.25 -8.35 3.02
C GLY A 126 1.83 -9.52 2.13
N ALA A 127 1.33 -9.21 0.96
CA ALA A 127 0.96 -10.21 -0.03
C ALA A 127 2.17 -10.64 -0.87
N ASP A 128 2.02 -11.77 -1.57
CA ASP A 128 3.02 -12.25 -2.52
C ASP A 128 2.87 -11.50 -3.86
N ASN A 129 3.66 -10.44 -4.03
CA ASN A 129 3.64 -9.62 -5.23
C ASN A 129 4.09 -10.37 -6.49
N TYR A 130 4.96 -11.37 -6.34
CA TYR A 130 5.34 -12.21 -7.47
C TYR A 130 4.16 -13.06 -7.96
N GLU A 131 3.45 -13.69 -7.03
CA GLU A 131 2.28 -14.50 -7.37
C GLU A 131 1.14 -13.64 -7.95
N ILE A 132 0.92 -12.43 -7.43
CA ILE A 132 -0.03 -11.48 -8.01
C ILE A 132 0.35 -11.15 -9.45
N GLY A 133 1.63 -10.86 -9.72
CA GLY A 133 2.12 -10.62 -11.08
C GLY A 133 1.89 -11.82 -12.00
N ARG A 134 2.08 -13.05 -11.49
CA ARG A 134 1.77 -14.28 -12.24
C ARG A 134 0.29 -14.41 -12.56
N GLN A 135 -0.60 -14.16 -11.59
CA GLN A 135 -2.05 -14.22 -11.77
C GLN A 135 -2.53 -13.18 -12.80
N VAL A 136 -1.99 -11.97 -12.73
CA VAL A 136 -2.25 -10.94 -13.75
C VAL A 136 -1.80 -11.42 -15.13
N GLY A 137 -0.59 -11.97 -15.25
CA GLY A 137 -0.09 -12.51 -16.51
C GLY A 137 -0.95 -13.63 -17.07
N SER A 138 -1.43 -14.54 -16.23
CA SER A 138 -2.37 -15.61 -16.64
C SER A 138 -3.71 -15.04 -17.09
N TYR A 139 -4.24 -14.04 -16.40
CA TYR A 139 -5.46 -13.34 -16.81
C TYR A 139 -5.30 -12.65 -18.17
N ILE A 140 -4.16 -11.95 -18.38
CA ILE A 140 -3.84 -11.31 -19.66
C ILE A 140 -3.79 -12.35 -20.79
N ALA A 141 -3.13 -13.49 -20.54
CA ALA A 141 -3.03 -14.57 -21.50
C ALA A 141 -4.40 -15.12 -21.90
N GLU A 142 -5.28 -15.32 -20.94
CA GLU A 142 -6.65 -15.77 -21.17
C GLU A 142 -7.47 -14.73 -21.95
N ARG A 143 -7.46 -13.47 -21.50
CA ARG A 143 -8.26 -12.39 -22.09
C ARG A 143 -7.85 -12.07 -23.52
N LEU A 144 -6.56 -12.11 -23.82
CA LEU A 144 -6.00 -11.89 -25.17
C LEU A 144 -5.93 -13.18 -25.99
N GLN A 145 -6.42 -14.30 -25.46
CA GLN A 145 -6.38 -15.60 -26.16
C GLN A 145 -4.96 -15.97 -26.66
N GLY A 146 -3.96 -15.64 -25.84
CA GLY A 146 -2.56 -15.97 -26.07
C GLY A 146 -1.79 -15.08 -27.05
N LYS A 147 -2.39 -14.02 -27.59
CA LYS A 147 -1.74 -13.13 -28.57
C LYS A 147 -2.16 -11.67 -28.40
N GLY A 148 -1.23 -10.73 -28.45
CA GLY A 148 -1.51 -9.30 -28.43
C GLY A 148 -0.34 -8.44 -27.96
N ASN A 149 -0.55 -7.14 -27.95
CA ASN A 149 0.41 -6.12 -27.55
C ASN A 149 0.02 -5.59 -26.16
N LEU A 150 0.89 -5.83 -25.20
CA LEU A 150 0.75 -5.42 -23.81
C LEU A 150 1.63 -4.20 -23.52
N VAL A 151 1.08 -3.25 -22.77
CA VAL A 151 1.83 -2.16 -22.15
C VAL A 151 1.79 -2.32 -20.64
N GLU A 152 2.92 -2.14 -19.97
CA GLU A 152 3.04 -2.13 -18.53
C GLU A 152 3.23 -0.69 -18.00
N VAL A 153 2.39 -0.28 -17.06
CA VAL A 153 2.57 0.95 -16.28
C VAL A 153 3.00 0.54 -14.87
N ALA A 154 4.31 0.54 -14.66
CA ALA A 154 4.92 0.01 -13.45
C ALA A 154 4.88 1.02 -12.29
N GLY A 155 4.85 0.49 -11.07
CA GLY A 155 5.09 1.28 -9.86
C GLY A 155 6.54 1.70 -9.71
N LEU A 156 6.86 2.40 -8.61
CA LEU A 156 8.20 2.89 -8.30
C LEU A 156 9.25 1.77 -8.48
N LYS A 157 10.15 1.96 -9.42
CA LYS A 157 11.13 0.95 -9.86
C LYS A 157 12.05 0.45 -8.73
N ALA A 158 12.29 1.27 -7.71
CA ALA A 158 13.11 0.91 -6.55
C ALA A 158 12.32 0.20 -5.44
N SER A 159 11.00 -0.02 -5.59
CA SER A 159 10.19 -0.77 -4.64
C SER A 159 10.19 -2.27 -4.95
N THR A 160 10.22 -3.09 -3.90
CA THR A 160 10.18 -4.55 -4.04
C THR A 160 8.89 -5.03 -4.68
N SER A 161 7.75 -4.40 -4.38
CA SER A 161 6.44 -4.76 -4.93
C SER A 161 6.41 -4.61 -6.45
N ALA A 162 6.94 -3.51 -7.01
CA ALA A 162 6.98 -3.31 -8.46
C ALA A 162 7.88 -4.34 -9.15
N LEU A 163 9.06 -4.62 -8.58
CA LEU A 163 9.99 -5.60 -9.13
C LEU A 163 9.41 -7.02 -9.12
N GLU A 164 8.74 -7.41 -8.03
CA GLU A 164 8.13 -8.73 -7.89
C GLU A 164 6.93 -8.90 -8.83
N ARG A 165 6.04 -7.88 -8.97
CA ARG A 165 4.92 -7.89 -9.93
C ARG A 165 5.39 -8.03 -11.37
N HIS A 166 6.39 -7.24 -11.78
CA HIS A 166 6.99 -7.34 -13.10
C HIS A 166 7.58 -8.73 -13.36
N ARG A 167 8.36 -9.28 -12.41
CA ARG A 167 8.94 -10.62 -12.55
C ARG A 167 7.87 -11.69 -12.71
N GLY A 168 6.84 -11.65 -11.88
CA GLY A 168 5.70 -12.58 -11.95
C GLY A 168 4.97 -12.51 -13.29
N LEU A 169 4.68 -11.29 -13.77
CA LEU A 169 4.12 -11.06 -15.10
C LEU A 169 4.97 -11.71 -16.20
N MET A 170 6.28 -11.39 -16.23
CA MET A 170 7.17 -11.88 -17.28
C MET A 170 7.31 -13.41 -17.25
N ASP A 171 7.30 -14.02 -16.07
CA ASP A 171 7.36 -15.47 -15.94
C ASP A 171 6.06 -16.14 -16.44
N ALA A 172 4.89 -15.55 -16.20
CA ALA A 172 3.63 -16.05 -16.77
C ALA A 172 3.59 -15.92 -18.30
N LEU A 173 4.04 -14.81 -18.84
CA LEU A 173 4.03 -14.56 -20.30
C LEU A 173 5.00 -15.42 -21.10
N ARG A 174 5.97 -16.09 -20.46
CA ARG A 174 6.84 -17.07 -21.15
C ARG A 174 6.06 -18.23 -21.77
N GLU A 175 4.91 -18.57 -21.22
CA GLU A 175 4.05 -19.63 -21.73
C GLU A 175 3.19 -19.18 -22.93
N THR A 176 3.12 -17.86 -23.18
CA THR A 176 2.35 -17.24 -24.26
C THR A 176 3.20 -16.24 -25.05
N PRO A 177 4.20 -16.73 -25.81
CA PRO A 177 5.21 -15.88 -26.45
C PRO A 177 4.67 -14.94 -27.55
N ASP A 178 3.42 -15.10 -27.96
CA ASP A 178 2.76 -14.20 -28.91
C ASP A 178 2.11 -12.99 -28.24
N ILE A 179 2.08 -12.94 -26.90
CA ILE A 179 1.82 -11.70 -26.17
C ILE A 179 3.14 -10.94 -26.03
N LYS A 180 3.18 -9.72 -26.57
CA LYS A 180 4.39 -8.90 -26.59
C LYS A 180 4.26 -7.76 -25.60
N LEU A 181 5.15 -7.71 -24.61
CA LEU A 181 5.33 -6.49 -23.82
C LEU A 181 6.07 -5.46 -24.68
N ILE A 182 5.31 -4.55 -25.31
CA ILE A 182 5.85 -3.59 -26.31
C ILE A 182 6.39 -2.33 -25.66
N ALA A 183 5.95 -1.99 -24.44
CA ALA A 183 6.45 -0.86 -23.67
C ALA A 183 6.21 -1.09 -22.18
N SER A 184 7.11 -0.53 -21.35
CA SER A 184 6.97 -0.43 -19.90
C SER A 184 7.42 0.96 -19.46
N ALA A 185 6.67 1.58 -18.56
CA ALA A 185 6.98 2.90 -18.02
C ALA A 185 6.81 2.92 -16.49
N ASP A 186 7.77 3.54 -15.79
CA ASP A 186 7.66 3.82 -14.36
C ASP A 186 6.76 5.03 -14.13
N ALA A 187 5.73 4.87 -13.32
CA ALA A 187 4.79 5.93 -12.95
C ALA A 187 4.74 6.16 -11.43
N ALA A 188 5.70 5.60 -10.69
CA ALA A 188 5.94 5.85 -9.26
C ALA A 188 4.69 5.68 -8.37
N TRP A 189 3.76 4.80 -8.72
CA TRP A 189 2.46 4.55 -8.07
C TRP A 189 1.41 5.68 -8.24
N LEU A 190 1.68 6.70 -9.06
CA LEU A 190 0.92 7.94 -9.12
C LEU A 190 0.10 8.05 -10.42
N ARG A 191 -1.14 8.59 -10.29
CA ARG A 191 -2.07 8.75 -11.43
C ARG A 191 -1.54 9.71 -12.50
N VAL A 192 -1.08 10.91 -12.11
CA VAL A 192 -0.61 11.93 -13.06
C VAL A 192 0.66 11.51 -13.82
N PRO A 193 1.70 10.95 -13.17
CA PRO A 193 2.81 10.33 -13.88
C PRO A 193 2.39 9.20 -14.83
N ALA A 194 1.43 8.35 -14.43
CA ALA A 194 0.91 7.28 -15.28
C ALA A 194 0.20 7.82 -16.52
N GLU A 195 -0.66 8.82 -16.35
CA GLU A 195 -1.34 9.50 -17.45
C GLU A 195 -0.35 10.06 -18.49
N LYS A 196 0.69 10.77 -17.99
CA LYS A 196 1.72 11.33 -18.86
C LYS A 196 2.51 10.24 -19.57
N ALA A 197 3.04 9.27 -18.84
CA ALA A 197 3.88 8.21 -19.38
C ALA A 197 3.12 7.35 -20.40
N PHE A 198 1.87 7.01 -20.11
CA PHE A 198 1.05 6.25 -21.03
C PHE A 198 0.61 7.08 -22.25
N GLY A 199 0.34 8.37 -22.09
CA GLY A 199 0.07 9.28 -23.20
C GLY A 199 1.23 9.36 -24.22
N ASP A 200 2.47 9.36 -23.73
CA ASP A 200 3.69 9.30 -24.55
C ASP A 200 3.82 7.94 -25.27
N ILE A 201 3.38 6.83 -24.64
CA ILE A 201 3.35 5.50 -25.25
C ILE A 201 2.27 5.42 -26.34
N LEU A 202 1.05 5.89 -26.06
CA LEU A 202 -0.06 5.92 -27.01
C LEU A 202 0.30 6.63 -28.32
N SER A 203 1.11 7.68 -28.24
CA SER A 203 1.55 8.45 -29.42
C SER A 203 2.54 7.68 -30.31
N LYS A 204 3.17 6.63 -29.78
CA LYS A 204 4.20 5.83 -30.48
C LYS A 204 3.69 4.48 -30.96
N PHE A 205 2.70 3.93 -30.26
CA PHE A 205 2.18 2.58 -30.51
C PHE A 205 0.69 2.66 -30.89
N PRO A 206 0.35 2.48 -32.18
CA PRO A 206 -1.04 2.50 -32.63
C PRO A 206 -1.84 1.28 -32.18
N ASP A 207 -1.16 0.12 -32.05
CA ASP A 207 -1.81 -1.15 -31.74
C ASP A 207 -1.42 -1.59 -30.32
N ILE A 208 -2.33 -1.33 -29.36
CA ILE A 208 -2.23 -1.78 -27.98
C ILE A 208 -3.50 -2.55 -27.65
N ASP A 209 -3.38 -3.79 -27.20
CA ASP A 209 -4.54 -4.63 -26.88
C ASP A 209 -4.87 -4.56 -25.38
N MET A 210 -3.85 -4.42 -24.51
CA MET A 210 -4.05 -4.34 -23.07
C MET A 210 -3.00 -3.48 -22.36
N VAL A 211 -3.44 -2.80 -21.31
CA VAL A 211 -2.61 -2.04 -20.37
C VAL A 211 -2.70 -2.69 -19.00
N PHE A 212 -1.58 -3.11 -18.46
CA PHE A 212 -1.45 -3.52 -17.10
C PHE A 212 -0.77 -2.44 -16.26
N ALA A 213 -1.47 -1.89 -15.30
CA ALA A 213 -0.91 -0.97 -14.33
C ALA A 213 -0.72 -1.67 -12.97
N HIS A 214 0.40 -1.40 -12.30
CA HIS A 214 0.72 -2.04 -11.04
C HIS A 214 -0.19 -1.62 -9.86
N ASN A 215 -1.05 -0.60 -10.04
CA ASN A 215 -2.18 -0.31 -9.15
C ASN A 215 -3.34 0.37 -9.90
N ASP A 216 -4.52 0.42 -9.26
CA ASP A 216 -5.74 1.00 -9.84
C ASP A 216 -5.60 2.49 -10.11
N ARG A 217 -4.85 3.19 -9.25
CA ARG A 217 -4.57 4.63 -9.39
C ARG A 217 -3.81 4.95 -10.68
N MET A 218 -2.81 4.14 -11.01
CA MET A 218 -2.08 4.27 -12.28
C MET A 218 -2.91 3.78 -13.47
N ALA A 219 -3.74 2.73 -13.28
CA ALA A 219 -4.67 2.26 -14.30
C ALA A 219 -5.65 3.36 -14.70
N ALA A 220 -6.20 4.09 -13.71
CA ALA A 220 -7.03 5.27 -13.95
C ALA A 220 -6.29 6.36 -14.71
N GLY A 221 -5.01 6.62 -14.39
CA GLY A 221 -4.19 7.57 -15.13
C GLY A 221 -3.97 7.16 -16.60
N ALA A 222 -3.70 5.88 -16.84
CA ALA A 222 -3.58 5.35 -18.19
C ALA A 222 -4.91 5.47 -18.95
N TYR A 223 -6.04 5.16 -18.32
CA TYR A 223 -7.36 5.34 -18.89
C TYR A 223 -7.64 6.82 -19.26
N ASP A 224 -7.30 7.77 -18.35
CA ASP A 224 -7.44 9.20 -18.62
C ASP A 224 -6.64 9.65 -19.86
N ALA A 225 -5.44 9.10 -20.05
CA ALA A 225 -4.62 9.38 -21.24
C ALA A 225 -5.29 8.83 -22.52
N ALA A 226 -5.89 7.64 -22.45
CA ALA A 226 -6.62 7.05 -23.57
C ALA A 226 -7.86 7.87 -23.93
N VAL A 227 -8.64 8.32 -22.93
CA VAL A 227 -9.81 9.21 -23.12
C VAL A 227 -9.41 10.51 -23.83
N LYS A 228 -8.29 11.13 -23.43
CA LYS A 228 -7.80 12.37 -24.08
C LYS A 228 -7.44 12.19 -25.57
N GLN A 229 -7.11 10.97 -25.96
CA GLN A 229 -6.80 10.62 -27.35
C GLN A 229 -7.96 9.88 -28.07
N HIS A 230 -9.12 9.75 -27.41
CA HIS A 230 -10.31 9.03 -27.93
C HIS A 230 -10.01 7.56 -28.27
N ARG A 231 -9.21 6.90 -27.43
CA ARG A 231 -8.75 5.52 -27.63
C ARG A 231 -9.07 4.59 -26.45
N GLU A 232 -9.90 5.03 -25.51
CA GLU A 232 -10.26 4.27 -24.30
C GLU A 232 -11.00 2.97 -24.59
N HIS A 233 -11.54 2.82 -25.79
CA HIS A 233 -12.25 1.61 -26.22
C HIS A 233 -11.41 0.69 -27.12
N ASP A 234 -10.18 1.10 -27.48
CA ASP A 234 -9.29 0.32 -28.34
C ASP A 234 -8.57 -0.80 -27.58
N MET A 235 -8.51 -0.71 -26.25
CA MET A 235 -7.73 -1.59 -25.41
C MET A 235 -8.39 -1.87 -24.06
N LEU A 236 -7.92 -2.92 -23.39
CA LEU A 236 -8.35 -3.32 -22.06
C LEU A 236 -7.41 -2.74 -20.98
N PHE A 237 -7.94 -2.43 -19.79
CA PHE A 237 -7.16 -1.89 -18.67
C PHE A 237 -7.28 -2.80 -17.44
N VAL A 238 -6.16 -3.13 -16.83
CA VAL A 238 -6.09 -3.99 -15.64
C VAL A 238 -5.27 -3.30 -14.56
N GLY A 239 -5.81 -3.33 -13.32
CA GLY A 239 -5.18 -2.77 -12.14
C GLY A 239 -4.98 -3.78 -11.03
N ILE A 240 -4.47 -3.28 -9.90
CA ILE A 240 -4.31 -4.00 -8.63
C ILE A 240 -4.70 -3.00 -7.53
N ASP A 241 -5.29 -3.44 -6.49
CA ASP A 241 -5.67 -2.92 -5.18
C ASP A 241 -7.08 -3.35 -4.83
N ALA A 242 -8.03 -3.18 -5.77
CA ALA A 242 -9.46 -3.47 -5.61
C ALA A 242 -10.06 -2.80 -4.34
N LEU A 243 -9.66 -1.55 -4.07
CA LEU A 243 -10.32 -0.78 -3.02
C LEU A 243 -11.77 -0.52 -3.38
N ALA A 244 -12.65 -0.65 -2.35
CA ALA A 244 -14.06 -0.28 -2.46
C ALA A 244 -14.25 1.20 -2.10
N GLY A 245 -15.14 1.88 -2.84
CA GLY A 245 -15.47 3.29 -2.63
C GLY A 245 -15.54 4.06 -3.93
N GLU A 246 -15.99 5.32 -3.84
CA GLU A 246 -16.13 6.22 -4.98
C GLU A 246 -14.76 6.54 -5.59
N GLY A 247 -14.63 6.34 -6.90
CA GLY A 247 -13.40 6.56 -7.67
C GLY A 247 -12.34 5.48 -7.55
N TYR A 248 -12.57 4.41 -6.74
CA TYR A 248 -11.59 3.35 -6.53
C TYR A 248 -11.79 2.14 -7.48
N GLY A 249 -10.85 1.22 -7.47
CA GLY A 249 -10.75 0.14 -8.44
C GLY A 249 -12.03 -0.68 -8.64
N VAL A 250 -12.76 -1.01 -7.56
CA VAL A 250 -14.02 -1.76 -7.68
C VAL A 250 -15.07 -0.96 -8.46
N GLU A 251 -15.21 0.34 -8.20
CA GLU A 251 -16.13 1.18 -8.96
C GLU A 251 -15.64 1.41 -10.40
N GLN A 252 -14.34 1.56 -10.62
CA GLN A 252 -13.77 1.68 -11.96
C GLN A 252 -14.09 0.45 -12.83
N VAL A 253 -14.05 -0.75 -12.26
CA VAL A 253 -14.49 -1.98 -12.95
C VAL A 253 -16.00 -1.95 -13.20
N ALA A 254 -16.81 -1.56 -12.21
CA ALA A 254 -18.27 -1.45 -12.37
C ALA A 254 -18.66 -0.45 -13.48
N ASN A 255 -17.91 0.63 -13.62
CA ASN A 255 -18.08 1.66 -14.62
C ASN A 255 -17.40 1.35 -15.97
N ARG A 256 -16.78 0.17 -16.10
CA ARG A 256 -16.06 -0.27 -17.32
C ARG A 256 -14.89 0.63 -17.72
N GLN A 257 -14.28 1.32 -16.77
CA GLN A 257 -13.01 2.01 -16.95
C GLN A 257 -11.84 1.03 -16.87
N LEU A 258 -11.97 0.02 -16.00
CA LEU A 258 -11.06 -1.12 -15.93
C LEU A 258 -11.81 -2.40 -16.29
N ASP A 259 -11.13 -3.34 -16.92
CA ASP A 259 -11.65 -4.67 -17.21
C ASP A 259 -11.56 -5.59 -15.99
N ALA A 260 -10.50 -5.41 -15.20
CA ALA A 260 -10.29 -6.12 -13.95
C ALA A 260 -9.39 -5.34 -13.01
N THR A 261 -9.55 -5.62 -11.71
CA THR A 261 -8.60 -5.28 -10.67
C THR A 261 -8.36 -6.49 -9.77
N PHE A 262 -7.13 -6.67 -9.30
CA PHE A 262 -6.74 -7.77 -8.43
C PHE A 262 -6.70 -7.29 -6.98
N ILE A 263 -7.28 -8.09 -6.08
CA ILE A 263 -7.31 -7.75 -4.64
C ILE A 263 -5.89 -7.71 -4.08
N TYR A 264 -5.54 -6.59 -3.48
CA TYR A 264 -4.31 -6.41 -2.72
C TYR A 264 -4.67 -5.88 -1.33
N PRO A 265 -4.70 -6.75 -0.29
CA PRO A 265 -5.09 -6.33 1.04
C PRO A 265 -4.07 -5.38 1.64
N THR A 266 -4.55 -4.33 2.32
CA THR A 266 -3.70 -3.35 3.00
C THR A 266 -2.93 -3.97 4.17
N GLY A 267 -3.55 -4.92 4.88
CA GLY A 267 -2.97 -5.63 6.01
C GLY A 267 -2.77 -4.78 7.26
N GLY A 268 -3.45 -3.64 7.37
CA GLY A 268 -3.31 -2.72 8.49
C GLY A 268 -3.76 -3.31 9.83
N ASP A 269 -4.85 -4.07 9.85
CA ASP A 269 -5.31 -4.83 11.01
C ASP A 269 -4.30 -5.94 11.37
N LYS A 270 -3.86 -6.70 10.38
CA LYS A 270 -2.92 -7.81 10.59
C LYS A 270 -1.56 -7.36 11.10
N VAL A 271 -1.02 -6.25 10.58
CA VAL A 271 0.28 -5.74 11.04
C VAL A 271 0.19 -5.26 12.49
N MET A 272 -0.95 -4.69 12.88
CA MET A 272 -1.16 -4.27 14.27
C MET A 272 -1.31 -5.48 15.20
N GLU A 273 -2.05 -6.51 14.81
CA GLU A 273 -2.14 -7.78 15.54
C GLU A 273 -0.75 -8.41 15.76
N VAL A 274 0.07 -8.47 14.69
CA VAL A 274 1.45 -8.97 14.78
C VAL A 274 2.30 -8.12 15.72
N ALA A 275 2.20 -6.79 15.63
CA ALA A 275 2.92 -5.87 16.52
C ALA A 275 2.58 -6.13 18.01
N MET A 276 1.30 -6.33 18.31
CA MET A 276 0.84 -6.60 19.68
C MET A 276 1.24 -7.98 20.20
N ASN A 277 1.41 -8.97 19.33
CA ASN A 277 1.91 -10.29 19.69
C ASN A 277 3.43 -10.28 19.99
N ILE A 278 4.15 -9.27 19.52
CA ILE A 278 5.59 -9.08 19.78
C ILE A 278 5.81 -8.35 21.11
N LEU A 279 4.96 -7.36 21.45
CA LEU A 279 5.01 -6.57 22.69
C LEU A 279 4.44 -7.31 23.90
#